data_8db1e0f57bb9237ab1da0e572fb98988
#
_entry.id   8db1e0f57bb9237ab1da0e572fb98988
#
_cell.length_a   1.000
_cell.length_b   1.000
_cell.length_c   1.000
_cell.angle_alpha   90.00
_cell.angle_beta   90.00
_cell.angle_gamma   90.00
#
_symmetry.space_group_name_H-M   'P 1'
#
loop_
_entity.id
_entity.type
_entity.pdbx_description
1 polymer ?
#
loop_
_entity_poly.entity_id
_entity_poly.type
_entity_poly.pdbx_seq_one_letter_code
_entity_poly.pdbx_strand_id
1 'polypeptide(L)'
;MKEQISGAKKDADAWIAGFREHLDERTVHGPLGIEVVSVSDEGVVLECEITNAVRQPMGLLHGGVSVLIAESAASLHAAWCADLTKVAPVGVDINGTHLRSATEGRIRATTRTLRQTRTFIFHEVEIEHIETGDLLCKVR
;
A
#
# COMPACT_ATOMS: atom_id res chain seq x y z
N MET A 1 2.68 5.38 32.44
CA MET A 1 1.69 4.69 31.63
C MET A 1 2.21 4.51 30.20
N LYS A 2 3.43 3.93 30.06
CA LYS A 2 4.11 3.64 28.78
C LYS A 2 4.54 2.17 28.67
N GLU A 3 3.95 1.26 29.45
CA GLU A 3 4.49 -0.10 29.64
C GLU A 3 3.48 -1.23 29.38
N GLN A 4 2.47 -1.04 28.55
CA GLN A 4 1.54 -2.14 28.25
C GLN A 4 1.12 -2.20 26.78
N ILE A 5 2.05 -1.97 25.84
CA ILE A 5 1.92 -2.48 24.47
C ILE A 5 3.18 -3.31 24.18
N SER A 6 3.45 -4.26 25.04
CA SER A 6 4.30 -5.41 24.74
C SER A 6 3.39 -6.48 24.12
N GLY A 7 2.77 -6.17 22.99
CA GLY A 7 2.26 -7.20 22.11
C GLY A 7 3.45 -7.94 21.53
N ALA A 8 3.40 -9.27 21.51
CA ALA A 8 4.36 -10.09 20.82
C ALA A 8 4.63 -9.47 19.45
N LYS A 9 5.91 -9.24 19.13
CA LYS A 9 6.33 -8.65 17.85
C LYS A 9 5.65 -9.44 16.74
N LYS A 10 4.78 -8.79 15.96
CA LYS A 10 4.06 -9.47 14.87
C LYS A 10 5.09 -10.02 13.90
N ASP A 11 4.91 -11.27 13.49
CA ASP A 11 5.75 -11.88 12.47
C ASP A 11 5.29 -11.36 11.10
N ALA A 12 6.11 -10.52 10.48
CA ALA A 12 5.81 -9.90 9.20
C ALA A 12 5.65 -10.93 8.08
N ASP A 13 6.49 -11.96 8.05
CA ASP A 13 6.45 -12.99 7.01
C ASP A 13 5.18 -13.84 7.14
N ALA A 14 4.82 -14.23 8.35
CA ALA A 14 3.58 -14.95 8.62
C ALA A 14 2.34 -14.10 8.30
N TRP A 15 2.38 -12.80 8.59
CA TRP A 15 1.28 -11.88 8.26
C TRP A 15 1.11 -11.72 6.74
N ILE A 16 2.21 -11.53 6.00
CA ILE A 16 2.19 -11.44 4.53
C ILE A 16 1.70 -12.77 3.91
N ALA A 17 2.17 -13.91 4.42
CA ALA A 17 1.73 -15.23 3.94
C ALA A 17 0.23 -15.41 4.14
N GLY A 18 -0.31 -15.09 5.31
CA GLY A 18 -1.74 -15.15 5.59
C GLY A 18 -2.56 -14.20 4.71
N PHE A 19 -2.02 -13.02 4.41
CA PHE A 19 -2.64 -12.08 3.48
C PHE A 19 -2.72 -12.68 2.06
N ARG A 20 -1.62 -13.21 1.54
CA ARG A 20 -1.57 -13.84 0.21
C ARG A 20 -2.54 -15.01 0.08
N GLU A 21 -2.61 -15.87 1.08
CA GLU A 21 -3.49 -17.04 1.06
C GLU A 21 -4.98 -16.70 1.00
N HIS A 22 -5.40 -15.60 1.64
CA HIS A 22 -6.82 -15.31 1.86
C HIS A 22 -7.38 -14.19 0.99
N LEU A 23 -6.54 -13.33 0.43
CA LEU A 23 -6.99 -12.10 -0.20
C LEU A 23 -6.67 -11.99 -1.70
N ASP A 24 -5.63 -12.64 -2.22
CA ASP A 24 -5.18 -12.45 -3.60
C ASP A 24 -6.27 -12.81 -4.62
N GLU A 25 -6.99 -13.91 -4.43
CA GLU A 25 -8.01 -14.36 -5.37
C GLU A 25 -9.35 -13.63 -5.25
N ARG A 26 -9.61 -13.00 -4.10
CA ARG A 26 -10.91 -12.40 -3.76
C ARG A 26 -10.89 -10.89 -3.71
N THR A 27 -9.75 -10.29 -3.98
CA THR A 27 -9.55 -8.84 -3.89
C THR A 27 -8.99 -8.29 -5.19
N VAL A 28 -8.87 -6.97 -5.26
CA VAL A 28 -8.28 -6.27 -6.39
C VAL A 28 -6.78 -6.57 -6.57
N HIS A 29 -6.11 -7.08 -5.53
CA HIS A 29 -4.68 -7.35 -5.55
C HIS A 29 -4.30 -8.43 -6.58
N GLY A 30 -5.01 -9.56 -6.59
CA GLY A 30 -4.74 -10.66 -7.52
C GLY A 30 -4.86 -10.22 -8.99
N PRO A 31 -6.03 -9.75 -9.46
CA PRO A 31 -6.23 -9.34 -10.85
C PRO A 31 -5.29 -8.24 -11.35
N LEU A 32 -4.86 -7.33 -10.46
CA LEU A 32 -3.93 -6.26 -10.83
C LEU A 32 -2.45 -6.63 -10.61
N GLY A 33 -2.16 -7.80 -10.04
CA GLY A 33 -0.80 -8.25 -9.75
C GLY A 33 -0.09 -7.40 -8.69
N ILE A 34 -0.84 -6.94 -7.67
CA ILE A 34 -0.28 -6.16 -6.56
C ILE A 34 0.28 -7.12 -5.52
N GLU A 35 1.58 -7.01 -5.25
CA GLU A 35 2.31 -7.85 -4.32
C GLU A 35 2.68 -7.10 -3.05
N VAL A 36 2.51 -7.73 -1.87
CA VAL A 36 3.04 -7.23 -0.61
C VAL A 36 4.49 -7.66 -0.48
N VAL A 37 5.40 -6.69 -0.49
CA VAL A 37 6.86 -6.92 -0.39
C VAL A 37 7.31 -6.94 1.05
N SER A 38 6.87 -5.96 1.83
CA SER A 38 7.21 -5.86 3.26
C SER A 38 6.14 -5.16 4.07
N VAL A 39 6.11 -5.47 5.36
CA VAL A 39 5.30 -4.78 6.37
C VAL A 39 6.12 -4.60 7.64
N SER A 40 6.00 -3.44 8.25
CA SER A 40 6.62 -3.10 9.53
C SER A 40 5.80 -2.02 10.26
N ASP A 41 6.26 -1.63 11.44
CA ASP A 41 5.64 -0.54 12.19
C ASP A 41 5.83 0.84 11.52
N GLU A 42 6.81 0.96 10.62
CA GLU A 42 7.09 2.18 9.87
C GLU A 42 6.20 2.31 8.63
N GLY A 43 5.80 1.19 8.03
CA GLY A 43 4.99 1.22 6.81
C GLY A 43 4.89 -0.11 6.08
N VAL A 44 4.28 -0.06 4.92
CA VAL A 44 4.10 -1.18 3.99
C VAL A 44 4.71 -0.81 2.65
N VAL A 45 5.32 -1.79 2.00
CA VAL A 45 5.80 -1.69 0.62
C VAL A 45 5.01 -2.66 -0.25
N LEU A 46 4.40 -2.13 -1.31
CA LEU A 46 3.75 -2.91 -2.37
C LEU A 46 4.50 -2.73 -3.68
N GLU A 47 4.44 -3.74 -4.53
CA GLU A 47 4.94 -3.67 -5.91
C GLU A 47 3.88 -4.15 -6.89
N CYS A 48 3.97 -3.66 -8.13
CA CYS A 48 3.08 -4.04 -9.21
C CYS A 48 3.80 -3.87 -10.56
N GLU A 49 3.64 -4.83 -11.45
CA GLU A 49 4.09 -4.71 -12.83
C GLU A 49 3.10 -3.89 -13.66
N ILE A 50 3.59 -3.04 -14.57
CA ILE A 50 2.75 -2.27 -15.49
C ILE A 50 2.31 -3.17 -16.65
N THR A 51 1.27 -3.96 -16.41
CA THR A 51 0.61 -4.81 -17.40
C THR A 51 -0.58 -4.10 -18.06
N ASN A 52 -1.22 -4.75 -19.03
CA ASN A 52 -2.44 -4.22 -19.63
C ASN A 52 -3.59 -4.02 -18.62
N ALA A 53 -3.61 -4.80 -17.53
CA ALA A 53 -4.63 -4.66 -16.49
C ALA A 53 -4.56 -3.33 -15.72
N VAL A 54 -3.43 -2.65 -15.75
CA VAL A 54 -3.19 -1.40 -15.01
C VAL A 54 -2.94 -0.19 -15.91
N ARG A 55 -3.06 -0.36 -17.25
CA ARG A 55 -2.90 0.74 -18.21
C ARG A 55 -4.22 1.43 -18.50
N GLN A 56 -4.13 2.73 -18.79
CA GLN A 56 -5.23 3.49 -19.36
C GLN A 56 -5.19 3.41 -20.91
N PRO A 57 -6.23 3.89 -21.65
CA PRO A 57 -6.35 3.70 -23.11
C PRO A 57 -5.19 4.22 -23.96
N MET A 58 -4.39 5.17 -23.44
CA MET A 58 -3.20 5.71 -24.13
C MET A 58 -1.93 4.88 -23.87
N GLY A 59 -2.05 3.74 -23.19
CA GLY A 59 -0.95 2.83 -22.89
C GLY A 59 -0.09 3.18 -21.68
N LEU A 60 -0.45 4.24 -20.95
CA LEU A 60 0.25 4.67 -19.74
C LEU A 60 -0.33 3.97 -18.50
N LEU A 61 0.47 3.87 -17.44
CA LEU A 61 -0.03 3.50 -16.11
C LEU A 61 -1.24 4.37 -15.76
N HIS A 62 -2.35 3.73 -15.42
CA HIS A 62 -3.57 4.43 -15.05
C HIS A 62 -3.41 5.16 -13.72
N GLY A 63 -3.65 6.48 -13.71
CA GLY A 63 -3.52 7.29 -12.50
C GLY A 63 -4.37 6.81 -11.33
N GLY A 64 -5.58 6.33 -11.60
CA GLY A 64 -6.44 5.72 -10.58
C GLY A 64 -5.85 4.45 -9.98
N VAL A 65 -5.06 3.67 -10.74
CA VAL A 65 -4.36 2.49 -10.22
C VAL A 65 -3.25 2.92 -9.26
N SER A 66 -2.49 3.98 -9.56
CA SER A 66 -1.50 4.53 -8.62
C SER A 66 -2.15 4.92 -7.29
N VAL A 67 -3.31 5.58 -7.32
CA VAL A 67 -4.06 5.94 -6.10
C VAL A 67 -4.59 4.69 -5.38
N LEU A 68 -5.09 3.70 -6.12
CA LEU A 68 -5.57 2.42 -5.56
C LEU A 68 -4.46 1.67 -4.83
N ILE A 69 -3.26 1.57 -5.42
CA ILE A 69 -2.12 0.90 -4.79
C ILE A 69 -1.69 1.66 -3.53
N ALA A 70 -1.71 2.99 -3.57
CA ALA A 70 -1.41 3.81 -2.40
C ALA A 70 -2.44 3.63 -1.28
N GLU A 71 -3.75 3.60 -1.60
CA GLU A 71 -4.82 3.29 -0.65
C GLU A 71 -4.61 1.91 -0.03
N SER A 72 -4.29 0.90 -0.86
CA SER A 72 -4.01 -0.45 -0.38
C SER A 72 -2.83 -0.49 0.58
N ALA A 73 -1.73 0.19 0.25
CA ALA A 73 -0.54 0.23 1.11
C ALA A 73 -0.82 0.89 2.46
N ALA A 74 -1.51 2.03 2.46
CA ALA A 74 -1.90 2.74 3.69
C ALA A 74 -2.88 1.92 4.54
N SER A 75 -3.88 1.30 3.91
CA SER A 75 -4.88 0.47 4.60
C SER A 75 -4.27 -0.80 5.19
N LEU A 76 -3.34 -1.44 4.50
CA LEU A 76 -2.60 -2.60 5.02
C LEU A 76 -1.71 -2.21 6.20
N HIS A 77 -1.05 -1.05 6.16
CA HIS A 77 -0.31 -0.56 7.31
C HIS A 77 -1.24 -0.26 8.51
N ALA A 78 -2.39 0.36 8.27
CA ALA A 78 -3.39 0.57 9.32
C ALA A 78 -3.89 -0.75 9.93
N ALA A 79 -4.10 -1.78 9.09
CA ALA A 79 -4.46 -3.13 9.55
C ALA A 79 -3.34 -3.79 10.35
N TRP A 80 -2.08 -3.61 9.94
CA TRP A 80 -0.92 -4.06 10.71
C TRP A 80 -0.85 -3.41 12.11
N CYS A 81 -1.12 -2.11 12.21
CA CYS A 81 -1.09 -1.36 13.47
C CYS A 81 -2.29 -1.64 14.38
N ALA A 82 -3.40 -2.16 13.84
CA ALA A 82 -4.65 -2.34 14.57
C ALA A 82 -4.78 -3.72 15.23
N ASP A 83 -5.62 -3.80 16.25
CA ASP A 83 -6.18 -5.04 16.74
C ASP A 83 -7.48 -5.33 15.96
N LEU A 84 -7.35 -6.12 14.90
CA LEU A 84 -8.46 -6.44 13.98
C LEU A 84 -9.60 -7.24 14.64
N THR A 85 -9.41 -7.73 15.87
CA THR A 85 -10.51 -8.34 16.65
C THR A 85 -11.45 -7.29 17.24
N LYS A 86 -11.01 -6.03 17.29
CA LYS A 86 -11.75 -4.91 17.91
C LYS A 86 -12.14 -3.82 16.93
N VAL A 87 -11.33 -3.59 15.90
CA VAL A 87 -11.55 -2.50 14.95
C VAL A 87 -11.22 -2.95 13.53
N ALA A 88 -11.91 -2.36 12.56
CA ALA A 88 -11.61 -2.50 11.14
C ALA A 88 -11.21 -1.12 10.59
N PRO A 89 -9.94 -0.89 10.24
CA PRO A 89 -9.52 0.35 9.60
C PRO A 89 -10.20 0.52 8.24
N VAL A 90 -10.63 1.74 7.93
CA VAL A 90 -11.20 2.10 6.63
C VAL A 90 -10.62 3.43 6.17
N GLY A 91 -10.46 3.59 4.86
CA GLY A 91 -10.04 4.86 4.28
C GLY A 91 -11.10 5.95 4.49
N VAL A 92 -10.67 7.17 4.77
CA VAL A 92 -11.55 8.32 5.01
C VAL A 92 -11.35 9.39 3.96
N ASP A 93 -10.12 9.64 3.58
CA ASP A 93 -9.76 10.63 2.58
C ASP A 93 -8.50 10.19 1.85
N ILE A 94 -8.46 10.41 0.55
CA ILE A 94 -7.30 10.12 -0.28
C ILE A 94 -7.17 11.15 -1.39
N ASN A 95 -5.97 11.64 -1.61
CA ASN A 95 -5.65 12.47 -2.75
C ASN A 95 -4.25 12.17 -3.27
N GLY A 96 -4.06 12.32 -4.57
CA GLY A 96 -2.79 12.05 -5.23
C GLY A 96 -2.44 13.10 -6.26
N THR A 97 -1.14 13.36 -6.39
CA THR A 97 -0.56 14.20 -7.43
C THR A 97 0.30 13.35 -8.34
N HIS A 98 -0.09 13.25 -9.61
CA HIS A 98 0.69 12.57 -10.64
C HIS A 98 1.79 13.49 -11.15
N LEU A 99 3.03 13.01 -11.12
CA LEU A 99 4.23 13.79 -11.47
C LEU A 99 4.84 13.33 -12.78
N ARG A 100 4.81 12.03 -13.06
CA ARG A 100 5.33 11.41 -14.28
C ARG A 100 4.46 10.23 -14.73
N SER A 101 4.49 9.93 -16.01
CA SER A 101 3.89 8.75 -16.60
C SER A 101 4.92 7.62 -16.77
N ALA A 102 4.42 6.39 -16.85
CA ALA A 102 5.20 5.22 -17.21
C ALA A 102 4.38 4.31 -18.12
N THR A 103 5.05 3.58 -19.04
CA THR A 103 4.41 2.69 -20.00
C THR A 103 4.66 1.21 -19.71
N GLU A 104 5.76 0.89 -19.03
CA GLU A 104 6.23 -0.47 -18.76
C GLU A 104 7.07 -0.50 -17.49
N GLY A 105 7.54 -1.68 -17.09
CA GLY A 105 8.37 -1.88 -15.92
C GLY A 105 7.55 -2.15 -14.66
N ARG A 106 8.13 -1.94 -13.50
CA ARG A 106 7.50 -2.17 -12.19
C ARG A 106 7.44 -0.88 -11.39
N ILE A 107 6.40 -0.75 -10.61
CA ILE A 107 6.22 0.35 -9.66
C ILE A 107 6.28 -0.18 -8.23
N ARG A 108 6.73 0.68 -7.33
CA ARG A 108 6.76 0.45 -5.89
C ARG A 108 6.00 1.54 -5.17
N ALA A 109 5.08 1.14 -4.31
CA ALA A 109 4.39 2.01 -3.38
C ALA A 109 5.04 1.87 -2.00
N THR A 110 5.61 2.94 -1.49
CA THR A 110 6.23 2.99 -0.16
C THR A 110 5.42 3.89 0.75
N THR A 111 4.85 3.30 1.79
CA THR A 111 4.04 4.01 2.78
C THR A 111 4.91 4.58 3.89
N ARG A 112 4.61 5.81 4.29
CA ARG A 112 5.19 6.47 5.47
C ARG A 112 4.10 7.08 6.33
N THR A 113 4.14 6.82 7.63
CA THR A 113 3.23 7.47 8.58
C THR A 113 3.68 8.90 8.84
N LEU A 114 2.80 9.86 8.59
CA LEU A 114 3.01 11.27 8.92
C LEU A 114 2.59 11.56 10.37
N ARG A 115 1.49 10.99 10.79
CA ARG A 115 0.94 11.13 12.14
C ARG A 115 -0.01 10.00 12.46
N GLN A 116 0.02 9.56 13.70
CA GLN A 116 -0.97 8.63 14.26
C GLN A 116 -1.63 9.25 15.48
N THR A 117 -2.94 9.12 15.55
CA THR A 117 -3.78 9.50 16.70
C THR A 117 -4.52 8.27 17.23
N ARG A 118 -5.38 8.45 18.19
CA ARG A 118 -6.22 7.35 18.70
C ARG A 118 -7.19 6.78 17.65
N THR A 119 -7.63 7.60 16.69
CA THR A 119 -8.68 7.25 15.73
C THR A 119 -8.26 7.37 14.27
N PHE A 120 -7.16 8.05 13.96
CA PHE A 120 -6.69 8.28 12.61
C PHE A 120 -5.20 7.98 12.47
N ILE A 121 -4.83 7.46 11.30
CA ILE A 121 -3.45 7.39 10.82
C ILE A 121 -3.38 8.19 9.53
N PHE A 122 -2.46 9.14 9.47
CA PHE A 122 -2.20 9.95 8.28
C PHE A 122 -0.95 9.41 7.61
N HIS A 123 -1.10 9.00 6.35
CA HIS A 123 -0.02 8.43 5.56
C HIS A 123 0.38 9.36 4.40
N GLU A 124 1.62 9.24 4.00
CA GLU A 124 2.10 9.61 2.69
C GLU A 124 2.59 8.35 1.97
N VAL A 125 2.24 8.19 0.71
CA VAL A 125 2.68 7.08 -0.12
C VAL A 125 3.32 7.62 -1.38
N GLU A 126 4.54 7.18 -1.65
CA GLU A 126 5.26 7.47 -2.89
C GLU A 126 5.16 6.28 -3.84
N ILE A 127 4.78 6.55 -5.09
CA ILE A 127 4.78 5.57 -6.17
C ILE A 127 5.99 5.87 -7.04
N GLU A 128 6.96 4.97 -7.05
CA GLU A 128 8.20 5.08 -7.79
C GLU A 128 8.29 4.02 -8.88
N HIS A 129 8.91 4.37 -10.00
CA HIS A 129 9.32 3.42 -11.03
C HIS A 129 10.62 2.75 -10.58
N ILE A 130 10.61 1.42 -10.43
CA ILE A 130 11.74 0.70 -9.81
C ILE A 130 13.00 0.81 -10.67
N GLU A 131 12.87 0.63 -11.99
CA GLU A 131 14.02 0.56 -12.89
C GLU A 131 14.65 1.93 -13.14
N THR A 132 13.85 3.01 -13.13
CA THR A 132 14.38 4.38 -13.39
C THR A 132 14.60 5.20 -12.14
N GLY A 133 13.97 4.83 -11.02
CA GLY A 133 13.97 5.61 -9.79
C GLY A 133 13.10 6.88 -9.84
N ASP A 134 12.31 7.06 -10.90
CA ASP A 134 11.44 8.22 -11.04
C ASP A 134 10.26 8.16 -10.07
N LEU A 135 9.99 9.27 -9.38
CA LEU A 135 8.76 9.45 -8.61
C LEU A 135 7.60 9.74 -9.58
N LEU A 136 6.65 8.81 -9.65
CA LEU A 136 5.50 8.88 -10.56
C LEU A 136 4.30 9.57 -9.93
N CYS A 137 4.05 9.31 -8.66
CA CYS A 137 2.88 9.84 -7.95
C CYS A 137 3.16 9.97 -6.46
N LYS A 138 2.59 10.99 -5.85
CA LYS A 138 2.61 11.20 -4.41
C LYS A 138 1.19 11.28 -3.90
N VAL A 139 0.86 10.45 -2.90
CA VAL A 139 -0.51 10.26 -2.41
C VAL A 139 -0.55 10.50 -0.90
N ARG A 140 -1.63 11.06 -0.43
CA ARG A 140 -1.91 11.22 1.00
C ARG A 140 -3.29 10.70 1.33
#